data_260d476a01600b8455710031c8f2cda9
#
_entry.id   260d476a01600b8455710031c8f2cda9
#
_cell.length_a   1.000
_cell.length_b   1.000
_cell.length_c   1.000
_cell.angle_alpha   90.00
_cell.angle_beta   90.00
_cell.angle_gamma   90.00
#
_symmetry.space_group_name_H-M   'P 1'
#
loop_
_entity.id
_entity.type
_entity.pdbx_description
1 polymer ?
#
loop_
_entity_poly.entity_id
_entity_poly.type
_entity_poly.pdbx_seq_one_letter_code
_entity_poly.pdbx_strand_id
1 'polypeptide(L)'
;MFDVIVIGGGHAGVEAAHAVFRQGLNCCLVTFKTRTIGQMSCNPAIGGLGKSHLVREVDALGGIMAKATDRSGIQSRTLNTRKGFAVQALRVQCDRDKYKNAIQELLFETNITIKEGEVVDIILNDNNIKGIELRSGETIFSTKTILTTGTFLNGVMFKGNEKISGGRVGDSTSIPLSEKLYDLKLPMGRLKTGTPARIKLSSIDLSVMEEQPGDQDPPSMSVLQPPTTRLPQISCYITRTNKQTHKIIEDNTHLSAMYSGKISGIGPRYCPSIEDKINKFSEKESHQIFIEPEGLDKDLVYPNGISTSLPPLAQKEFVESIKGLKNCEIEEYGYAVEYDFIDPRSLQPTLETKFIKNLYLAGQINGTTGYEEAAAQGLVAGINAAQDILDKPRVIFDRSEAYIGVLIDAVSYTHLTLPTTP
;
A
#
# COMPACT_ATOMS: atom_id res chain seq x y z
N MET A 1 11.98 -27.43 -6.33
CA MET A 1 10.54 -27.18 -6.51
C MET A 1 10.00 -26.71 -5.18
N PHE A 2 9.25 -25.62 -5.14
CA PHE A 2 8.62 -25.06 -3.94
C PHE A 2 7.14 -25.46 -3.88
N ASP A 3 6.57 -25.46 -2.68
CA ASP A 3 5.13 -25.62 -2.53
C ASP A 3 4.41 -24.37 -3.03
N VAL A 4 4.88 -23.18 -2.61
CA VAL A 4 4.33 -21.90 -3.01
C VAL A 4 5.44 -20.92 -3.41
N ILE A 5 5.27 -20.24 -4.54
CA ILE A 5 6.03 -19.04 -4.90
C ILE A 5 5.17 -17.81 -4.65
N VAL A 6 5.73 -16.79 -3.98
CA VAL A 6 5.12 -15.47 -3.81
C VAL A 6 5.94 -14.46 -4.60
N ILE A 7 5.29 -13.68 -5.47
CA ILE A 7 5.94 -12.68 -6.33
C ILE A 7 5.62 -11.29 -5.81
N GLY A 8 6.64 -10.61 -5.28
CA GLY A 8 6.55 -9.26 -4.72
C GLY A 8 6.78 -9.22 -3.22
N GLY A 9 7.73 -8.39 -2.75
CA GLY A 9 8.11 -8.25 -1.34
C GLY A 9 7.38 -7.12 -0.59
N GLY A 10 6.21 -6.68 -1.08
CA GLY A 10 5.35 -5.72 -0.40
C GLY A 10 4.54 -6.35 0.73
N HIS A 11 3.63 -5.57 1.35
CA HIS A 11 2.84 -6.03 2.49
C HIS A 11 2.01 -7.29 2.21
N ALA A 12 1.43 -7.41 1.00
CA ALA A 12 0.71 -8.61 0.60
C ALA A 12 1.63 -9.83 0.49
N GLY A 13 2.80 -9.67 -0.15
CA GLY A 13 3.72 -10.78 -0.35
C GLY A 13 4.35 -11.27 0.94
N VAL A 14 4.69 -10.35 1.84
CA VAL A 14 5.23 -10.68 3.17
C VAL A 14 4.24 -11.51 3.98
N GLU A 15 2.99 -11.07 4.07
CA GLU A 15 1.95 -11.79 4.82
C GLU A 15 1.58 -13.12 4.14
N ALA A 16 1.56 -13.18 2.81
CA ALA A 16 1.31 -14.42 2.08
C ALA A 16 2.42 -15.45 2.34
N ALA A 17 3.69 -15.06 2.21
CA ALA A 17 4.82 -15.94 2.44
C ALA A 17 4.88 -16.44 3.89
N HIS A 18 4.64 -15.52 4.85
CA HIS A 18 4.61 -15.86 6.27
C HIS A 18 3.45 -16.82 6.60
N ALA A 19 2.26 -16.62 6.00
CA ALA A 19 1.12 -17.53 6.18
C ALA A 19 1.41 -18.93 5.67
N VAL A 20 2.06 -19.06 4.52
CA VAL A 20 2.50 -20.35 3.95
C VAL A 20 3.52 -21.04 4.86
N PHE A 21 4.54 -20.30 5.29
CA PHE A 21 5.56 -20.81 6.23
C PHE A 21 4.94 -21.35 7.53
N ARG A 22 4.01 -20.63 8.13
CA ARG A 22 3.35 -21.03 9.37
C ARG A 22 2.55 -22.34 9.23
N GLN A 23 2.19 -22.73 8.03
CA GLN A 23 1.54 -24.02 7.75
C GLN A 23 2.52 -25.16 7.48
N GLY A 24 3.82 -24.89 7.62
CA GLY A 24 4.89 -25.89 7.48
C GLY A 24 5.27 -26.19 6.04
N LEU A 25 4.89 -25.34 5.08
CA LEU A 25 5.18 -25.51 3.66
C LEU A 25 6.44 -24.74 3.22
N ASN A 26 7.07 -25.25 2.15
CA ASN A 26 8.26 -24.65 1.55
C ASN A 26 7.87 -23.46 0.64
N CYS A 27 8.24 -22.24 1.04
CA CYS A 27 7.89 -21.00 0.35
C CYS A 27 9.12 -20.31 -0.24
N CYS A 28 8.97 -19.77 -1.47
CA CYS A 28 9.92 -18.86 -2.09
C CYS A 28 9.29 -17.50 -2.30
N LEU A 29 9.84 -16.46 -1.70
CA LEU A 29 9.49 -15.06 -1.94
C LEU A 29 10.45 -14.45 -2.98
N VAL A 30 9.93 -14.12 -4.15
CA VAL A 30 10.69 -13.48 -5.22
C VAL A 30 10.43 -11.98 -5.24
N THR A 31 11.46 -11.18 -5.23
CA THR A 31 11.38 -9.70 -5.21
C THR A 31 12.49 -9.07 -6.04
N PHE A 32 12.28 -7.84 -6.52
CA PHE A 32 13.34 -7.10 -7.24
C PHE A 32 14.59 -6.87 -6.39
N LYS A 33 14.41 -6.53 -5.12
CA LYS A 33 15.51 -6.21 -4.19
C LYS A 33 15.12 -6.61 -2.77
N THR A 34 15.88 -7.49 -2.14
CA THR A 34 15.67 -7.93 -0.75
C THR A 34 15.60 -6.76 0.23
N ARG A 35 16.46 -5.76 0.04
CA ARG A 35 16.52 -4.55 0.89
C ARG A 35 15.23 -3.72 0.90
N THR A 36 14.30 -3.94 -0.03
CA THR A 36 13.04 -3.19 -0.15
C THR A 36 11.82 -3.98 0.36
N ILE A 37 12.02 -5.21 0.87
CA ILE A 37 10.94 -6.00 1.47
C ILE A 37 10.30 -5.22 2.62
N GLY A 38 8.97 -5.13 2.64
CA GLY A 38 8.20 -4.43 3.67
C GLY A 38 8.27 -2.90 3.62
N GLN A 39 8.87 -2.30 2.60
CA GLN A 39 9.01 -0.85 2.48
C GLN A 39 7.65 -0.17 2.31
N MET A 40 7.39 0.85 3.13
CA MET A 40 6.26 1.76 2.98
C MET A 40 6.47 2.68 1.76
N SER A 41 5.61 2.58 0.75
CA SER A 41 5.75 3.34 -0.51
C SER A 41 5.03 4.69 -0.49
N CYS A 42 4.12 4.90 0.46
CA CYS A 42 3.27 6.08 0.56
C CYS A 42 3.40 6.71 1.96
N ASN A 43 2.30 6.97 2.65
CA ASN A 43 2.32 7.54 4.00
C ASN A 43 3.04 6.63 5.01
N PRO A 44 3.75 7.21 6.01
CA PRO A 44 4.49 6.44 7.01
C PRO A 44 3.62 6.03 8.20
N ALA A 45 2.44 5.47 7.95
CA ALA A 45 1.52 5.09 9.02
C ALA A 45 0.75 3.82 8.71
N ILE A 46 0.43 3.06 9.75
CA ILE A 46 -0.41 1.87 9.72
C ILE A 46 -1.66 2.12 10.58
N GLY A 47 -2.80 1.67 10.08
CA GLY A 47 -4.09 1.78 10.76
C GLY A 47 -4.90 3.01 10.35
N GLY A 48 -5.89 3.33 11.16
CA GLY A 48 -6.93 4.30 10.86
C GLY A 48 -8.29 3.63 10.70
N LEU A 49 -9.31 4.42 10.37
CA LEU A 49 -10.70 3.94 10.26
C LEU A 49 -10.83 2.85 9.18
N GLY A 50 -11.40 1.71 9.56
CA GLY A 50 -11.51 0.53 8.71
C GLY A 50 -10.21 -0.24 8.50
N LYS A 51 -9.07 0.37 8.72
CA LYS A 51 -7.74 -0.18 8.46
C LYS A 51 -7.15 -0.90 9.67
N SER A 52 -7.17 -0.29 10.85
CA SER A 52 -6.71 -0.98 12.06
C SER A 52 -7.56 -2.21 12.40
N HIS A 53 -8.81 -2.26 11.96
CA HIS A 53 -9.64 -3.45 12.09
C HIS A 53 -9.05 -4.62 11.30
N LEU A 54 -8.65 -4.37 10.03
CA LEU A 54 -7.95 -5.37 9.21
C LEU A 54 -6.63 -5.81 9.86
N VAL A 55 -5.83 -4.86 10.37
CA VAL A 55 -4.54 -5.19 11.01
C VAL A 55 -4.74 -6.07 12.24
N ARG A 56 -5.80 -5.83 13.03
CA ARG A 56 -6.17 -6.65 14.19
C ARG A 56 -6.56 -8.07 13.79
N GLU A 57 -7.31 -8.23 12.72
CA GLU A 57 -7.68 -9.55 12.21
C GLU A 57 -6.48 -10.27 11.58
N VAL A 58 -5.59 -9.55 10.87
CA VAL A 58 -4.31 -10.08 10.38
C VAL A 58 -3.44 -10.57 11.55
N ASP A 59 -3.35 -9.79 12.64
CA ASP A 59 -2.64 -10.18 13.87
C ASP A 59 -3.26 -11.44 14.50
N ALA A 60 -4.59 -11.47 14.66
CA ALA A 60 -5.32 -12.62 15.23
C ALA A 60 -5.08 -13.90 14.43
N LEU A 61 -4.93 -13.80 13.12
CA LEU A 61 -4.59 -14.89 12.22
C LEU A 61 -3.07 -15.16 12.16
N GLY A 62 -2.28 -14.44 12.97
CA GLY A 62 -0.85 -14.63 13.14
C GLY A 62 0.04 -13.96 12.10
N GLY A 63 -0.46 -12.91 11.43
CA GLY A 63 0.35 -12.05 10.58
C GLY A 63 1.38 -11.23 11.35
N ILE A 64 2.27 -10.53 10.63
CA ILE A 64 3.41 -9.82 11.23
C ILE A 64 3.31 -8.29 11.16
N MET A 65 2.37 -7.73 10.39
CA MET A 65 2.21 -6.29 10.23
C MET A 65 2.02 -5.56 11.56
N ALA A 66 1.16 -6.07 12.45
CA ALA A 66 0.89 -5.45 13.75
C ALA A 66 2.14 -5.40 14.64
N LYS A 67 2.92 -6.49 14.66
CA LYS A 67 4.17 -6.59 15.42
C LYS A 67 5.22 -5.61 14.90
N ALA A 68 5.38 -5.50 13.59
CA ALA A 68 6.29 -4.55 12.95
C ALA A 68 5.85 -3.10 13.23
N THR A 69 4.54 -2.84 13.24
CA THR A 69 3.97 -1.53 13.58
C THR A 69 4.34 -1.13 15.01
N ASP A 70 4.17 -2.03 15.96
CA ASP A 70 4.48 -1.75 17.37
C ASP A 70 5.99 -1.55 17.60
N ARG A 71 6.86 -2.28 16.87
CA ARG A 71 8.32 -2.13 16.94
C ARG A 71 8.83 -0.81 16.35
N SER A 72 8.05 -0.17 15.48
CA SER A 72 8.44 1.02 14.71
C SER A 72 7.61 2.27 14.99
N GLY A 73 6.60 2.18 15.85
CA GLY A 73 5.67 3.27 16.14
C GLY A 73 6.34 4.43 16.87
N ILE A 74 6.23 5.63 16.28
CA ILE A 74 6.77 6.89 16.82
C ILE A 74 5.69 7.89 17.23
N GLN A 75 4.43 7.63 16.88
CA GLN A 75 3.25 8.30 17.41
C GLN A 75 2.05 7.36 17.24
N SER A 76 1.29 7.17 18.29
CA SER A 76 0.09 6.33 18.27
C SER A 76 -1.12 7.15 18.72
N ARG A 77 -2.22 7.03 17.98
CA ARG A 77 -3.44 7.78 18.28
C ARG A 77 -4.70 6.97 18.02
N THR A 78 -5.59 6.95 18.99
CA THR A 78 -6.94 6.40 18.84
C THR A 78 -7.85 7.44 18.20
N LEU A 79 -8.39 7.11 17.04
CA LEU A 79 -9.31 7.97 16.30
C LEU A 79 -10.75 7.69 16.72
N ASN A 80 -11.64 8.68 16.54
CA ASN A 80 -13.07 8.57 16.85
C ASN A 80 -13.39 8.23 18.32
N THR A 81 -12.58 8.66 19.27
CA THR A 81 -12.77 8.40 20.71
C THR A 81 -14.13 8.87 21.27
N ARG A 82 -14.79 9.83 20.57
CA ARG A 82 -16.13 10.31 20.93
C ARG A 82 -17.27 9.50 20.31
N LYS A 83 -16.96 8.44 19.54
CA LYS A 83 -17.91 7.55 18.87
C LYS A 83 -17.97 6.20 19.57
N GLY A 84 -18.92 5.33 19.16
CA GLY A 84 -18.98 3.96 19.66
C GLY A 84 -17.71 3.16 19.36
N PHE A 85 -17.43 2.17 20.20
CA PHE A 85 -16.20 1.36 20.11
C PHE A 85 -15.96 0.72 18.74
N ALA A 86 -17.01 0.30 18.05
CA ALA A 86 -16.92 -0.35 16.74
C ALA A 86 -16.28 0.53 15.64
N VAL A 87 -16.31 1.84 15.80
CA VAL A 87 -15.74 2.80 14.85
C VAL A 87 -14.51 3.53 15.41
N GLN A 88 -14.03 3.17 16.59
CA GLN A 88 -12.76 3.63 17.11
C GLN A 88 -11.64 2.87 16.41
N ALA A 89 -10.57 3.55 16.07
CA ALA A 89 -9.49 2.98 15.29
C ALA A 89 -8.14 3.50 15.75
N LEU A 90 -7.18 2.61 15.90
CA LEU A 90 -5.80 2.97 16.18
C LEU A 90 -5.10 3.37 14.87
N ARG A 91 -4.36 4.47 14.89
CA ARG A 91 -3.44 4.87 13.83
C ARG A 91 -2.06 5.09 14.43
N VAL A 92 -1.08 4.40 13.88
CA VAL A 92 0.31 4.45 14.33
C VAL A 92 1.17 5.04 13.22
N GLN A 93 1.78 6.18 13.52
CA GLN A 93 2.87 6.74 12.72
C GLN A 93 4.11 5.91 12.96
N CYS A 94 4.74 5.44 11.90
CA CYS A 94 5.92 4.58 12.00
C CYS A 94 7.17 5.32 11.49
N ASP A 95 8.30 5.03 12.13
CA ASP A 95 9.59 5.24 11.50
C ASP A 95 9.73 4.24 10.33
N ARG A 96 9.82 4.75 9.10
CA ARG A 96 9.77 3.93 7.88
C ARG A 96 10.88 2.90 7.79
N ASP A 97 12.10 3.27 8.22
CA ASP A 97 13.23 2.34 8.16
C ASP A 97 13.14 1.29 9.26
N LYS A 98 12.73 1.68 10.46
CA LYS A 98 12.53 0.74 11.55
C LYS A 98 11.37 -0.23 11.26
N TYR A 99 10.29 0.24 10.61
CA TYR A 99 9.19 -0.62 10.16
C TYR A 99 9.67 -1.66 9.14
N LYS A 100 10.38 -1.19 8.09
CA LYS A 100 10.96 -2.07 7.08
C LYS A 100 11.90 -3.10 7.70
N ASN A 101 12.79 -2.67 8.60
CA ASN A 101 13.73 -3.54 9.29
C ASN A 101 13.00 -4.57 10.16
N ALA A 102 11.97 -4.16 10.91
CA ALA A 102 11.16 -5.07 11.72
C ALA A 102 10.44 -6.14 10.87
N ILE A 103 9.91 -5.76 9.70
CA ILE A 103 9.34 -6.73 8.74
C ILE A 103 10.42 -7.72 8.26
N GLN A 104 11.60 -7.21 7.90
CA GLN A 104 12.71 -8.06 7.42
C GLN A 104 13.21 -9.01 8.51
N GLU A 105 13.41 -8.53 9.72
CA GLU A 105 13.77 -9.36 10.88
C GLU A 105 12.78 -10.50 11.08
N LEU A 106 11.48 -10.18 11.19
CA LEU A 106 10.42 -11.17 11.37
C LEU A 106 10.35 -12.20 10.24
N LEU A 107 10.66 -11.78 9.01
CA LEU A 107 10.67 -12.67 7.86
C LEU A 107 11.95 -13.54 7.80
N PHE A 108 13.11 -12.97 8.15
CA PHE A 108 14.40 -13.66 8.10
C PHE A 108 14.59 -14.65 9.27
N GLU A 109 13.80 -14.52 10.34
CA GLU A 109 13.69 -15.54 11.41
C GLU A 109 13.01 -16.83 10.93
N THR A 110 12.44 -16.85 9.71
CA THR A 110 11.79 -18.01 9.10
C THR A 110 12.73 -18.76 8.14
N ASN A 111 12.29 -19.91 7.66
CA ASN A 111 12.99 -20.66 6.60
C ASN A 111 12.47 -20.33 5.18
N ILE A 112 11.77 -19.20 5.01
CA ILE A 112 11.32 -18.75 3.69
C ILE A 112 12.56 -18.45 2.82
N THR A 113 12.62 -19.09 1.64
CA THR A 113 13.67 -18.78 0.67
C THR A 113 13.37 -17.43 0.03
N ILE A 114 14.31 -16.47 0.13
CA ILE A 114 14.20 -15.17 -0.52
C ILE A 114 15.09 -15.14 -1.75
N LYS A 115 14.51 -14.74 -2.88
CA LYS A 115 15.20 -14.65 -4.16
C LYS A 115 15.05 -13.27 -4.79
N GLU A 116 16.18 -12.65 -5.14
CA GLU A 116 16.16 -11.43 -5.94
C GLU A 116 16.04 -11.76 -7.43
N GLY A 117 15.12 -11.09 -8.10
CA GLY A 117 14.95 -11.24 -9.54
C GLY A 117 13.67 -10.58 -10.03
N GLU A 118 13.65 -10.29 -11.33
CA GLU A 118 12.45 -9.87 -12.04
C GLU A 118 11.78 -11.10 -12.64
N VAL A 119 10.53 -11.32 -12.26
CA VAL A 119 9.69 -12.34 -12.90
C VAL A 119 9.21 -11.77 -14.23
N VAL A 120 9.48 -12.49 -15.31
CA VAL A 120 9.14 -12.08 -16.69
C VAL A 120 8.08 -12.96 -17.33
N ASP A 121 7.91 -14.19 -16.85
CA ASP A 121 6.93 -15.12 -17.39
C ASP A 121 6.34 -16.03 -16.31
N ILE A 122 5.15 -16.56 -16.62
CA ILE A 122 4.42 -17.56 -15.85
C ILE A 122 4.36 -18.84 -16.65
N ILE A 123 4.84 -19.94 -16.08
CA ILE A 123 4.86 -21.26 -16.72
C ILE A 123 3.55 -21.98 -16.44
N LEU A 124 2.84 -22.32 -17.50
CA LEU A 124 1.57 -23.03 -17.44
C LEU A 124 1.66 -24.40 -18.09
N ASN A 125 0.83 -25.32 -17.58
CA ASN A 125 0.46 -26.56 -18.23
C ASN A 125 -1.06 -26.68 -18.16
N ASP A 126 -1.76 -26.62 -19.30
CA ASP A 126 -3.22 -26.68 -19.40
C ASP A 126 -3.96 -25.77 -18.41
N ASN A 127 -3.69 -24.46 -18.45
CA ASN A 127 -4.26 -23.47 -17.53
C ASN A 127 -3.96 -23.72 -16.04
N ASN A 128 -2.96 -24.50 -15.73
CA ASN A 128 -2.49 -24.77 -14.37
C ASN A 128 -1.07 -24.23 -14.20
N ILE A 129 -0.86 -23.35 -13.23
CA ILE A 129 0.47 -22.79 -12.98
C ILE A 129 1.44 -23.88 -12.51
N LYS A 130 2.68 -23.82 -13.02
CA LYS A 130 3.76 -24.75 -12.68
C LYS A 130 5.02 -24.06 -12.18
N GLY A 131 5.10 -22.75 -12.33
CA GLY A 131 6.27 -21.99 -11.93
C GLY A 131 6.34 -20.65 -12.62
N ILE A 132 7.53 -20.07 -12.55
CA ILE A 132 7.84 -18.74 -13.07
C ILE A 132 9.19 -18.77 -13.79
N GLU A 133 9.42 -17.80 -14.66
CA GLU A 133 10.72 -17.53 -15.25
C GLU A 133 11.21 -16.15 -14.82
N LEU A 134 12.49 -16.08 -14.43
CA LEU A 134 13.17 -14.84 -14.12
C LEU A 134 13.84 -14.26 -15.37
N ARG A 135 14.08 -12.95 -15.39
CA ARG A 135 14.82 -12.27 -16.47
C ARG A 135 16.22 -12.87 -16.70
N SER A 136 16.80 -13.51 -15.71
CA SER A 136 18.07 -14.25 -15.83
C SER A 136 17.98 -15.51 -16.67
N GLY A 137 16.78 -15.95 -17.07
CA GLY A 137 16.52 -17.26 -17.70
C GLY A 137 16.34 -18.41 -16.71
N GLU A 138 16.45 -18.14 -15.42
CA GLU A 138 16.20 -19.16 -14.39
C GLU A 138 14.72 -19.46 -14.26
N THR A 139 14.40 -20.75 -14.30
CA THR A 139 13.05 -21.27 -14.07
C THR A 139 12.91 -21.80 -12.65
N ILE A 140 11.86 -21.37 -11.94
CA ILE A 140 11.54 -21.83 -10.59
C ILE A 140 10.15 -22.48 -10.62
N PHE A 141 10.08 -23.77 -10.24
CA PHE A 141 8.84 -24.53 -10.22
C PHE A 141 8.16 -24.49 -8.86
N SER A 142 6.82 -24.45 -8.88
CA SER A 142 5.98 -24.53 -7.69
C SER A 142 4.63 -25.18 -7.95
N THR A 143 3.98 -25.63 -6.88
CA THR A 143 2.61 -26.13 -6.92
C THR A 143 1.60 -24.97 -7.03
N LYS A 144 1.84 -23.87 -6.30
CA LYS A 144 1.00 -22.67 -6.28
C LYS A 144 1.85 -21.42 -6.47
N THR A 145 1.24 -20.38 -7.01
CA THR A 145 1.88 -19.05 -7.13
C THR A 145 0.93 -17.94 -6.69
N ILE A 146 1.46 -16.97 -5.96
CA ILE A 146 0.71 -15.80 -5.48
C ILE A 146 1.35 -14.55 -6.06
N LEU A 147 0.61 -13.78 -6.87
CA LEU A 147 1.03 -12.49 -7.43
C LEU A 147 0.65 -11.36 -6.48
N THR A 148 1.65 -10.57 -6.10
CA THR A 148 1.50 -9.42 -5.20
C THR A 148 2.29 -8.21 -5.72
N THR A 149 2.11 -7.89 -7.00
CA THR A 149 2.96 -6.97 -7.77
C THR A 149 2.81 -5.49 -7.39
N GLY A 150 1.82 -5.12 -6.58
CA GLY A 150 1.64 -3.74 -6.13
C GLY A 150 1.48 -2.77 -7.30
N THR A 151 2.25 -1.68 -7.28
CA THR A 151 2.30 -0.66 -8.36
C THR A 151 3.36 -0.95 -9.42
N PHE A 152 4.00 -2.13 -9.38
CA PHE A 152 5.15 -2.45 -10.22
C PHE A 152 4.80 -3.19 -11.52
N LEU A 153 3.53 -3.53 -11.74
CA LEU A 153 3.08 -4.15 -12.98
C LEU A 153 2.83 -3.08 -14.03
N ASN A 154 3.74 -2.96 -15.02
CA ASN A 154 3.71 -1.91 -16.04
C ASN A 154 3.52 -0.50 -15.43
N GLY A 155 4.22 -0.24 -14.33
CA GLY A 155 4.13 1.00 -13.58
C GLY A 155 4.77 2.17 -14.31
N VAL A 156 4.08 3.31 -14.32
CA VAL A 156 4.55 4.56 -14.91
C VAL A 156 4.27 5.72 -13.97
N MET A 157 5.31 6.46 -13.62
CA MET A 157 5.21 7.65 -12.77
C MET A 157 5.06 8.91 -13.64
N PHE A 158 4.25 9.86 -13.15
CA PHE A 158 3.98 11.14 -13.81
C PHE A 158 4.22 12.31 -12.86
N LYS A 159 5.00 13.29 -13.33
CA LYS A 159 5.18 14.62 -12.70
C LYS A 159 4.88 15.67 -13.75
N GLY A 160 3.65 16.21 -13.78
CA GLY A 160 3.19 17.04 -14.87
C GLY A 160 3.31 16.33 -16.23
N ASN A 161 4.20 16.82 -17.08
CA ASN A 161 4.43 16.26 -18.40
C ASN A 161 5.49 15.13 -18.43
N GLU A 162 6.28 15.02 -17.39
CA GLU A 162 7.34 14.02 -17.29
C GLU A 162 6.74 12.63 -17.03
N LYS A 163 7.21 11.64 -17.82
CA LYS A 163 6.81 10.24 -17.75
C LYS A 163 8.02 9.37 -17.48
N ILE A 164 8.03 8.66 -16.34
CA ILE A 164 9.14 7.82 -15.89
C ILE A 164 8.62 6.40 -15.70
N SER A 165 9.25 5.42 -16.35
CA SER A 165 8.95 4.01 -16.13
C SER A 165 9.38 3.59 -14.72
N GLY A 166 8.49 3.00 -13.94
CA GLY A 166 8.75 2.54 -12.58
C GLY A 166 7.49 2.49 -11.71
N GLY A 167 7.47 1.63 -10.72
CA GLY A 167 6.36 1.52 -9.75
C GLY A 167 6.53 2.44 -8.55
N ARG A 168 7.74 2.94 -8.31
CA ARG A 168 8.16 3.86 -7.25
C ARG A 168 9.46 4.52 -7.67
N VAL A 169 9.76 5.72 -7.13
CA VAL A 169 11.03 6.41 -7.39
C VAL A 169 12.23 5.52 -7.06
N GLY A 170 13.15 5.39 -8.02
CA GLY A 170 14.37 4.57 -7.91
C GLY A 170 14.18 3.06 -8.08
N ASP A 171 12.97 2.61 -8.40
CA ASP A 171 12.66 1.20 -8.63
C ASP A 171 12.10 0.94 -10.04
N SER A 172 12.41 -0.24 -10.55
CA SER A 172 11.98 -0.71 -11.87
C SER A 172 10.48 -1.08 -11.89
N THR A 173 9.98 -1.44 -13.07
CA THR A 173 8.64 -2.01 -13.30
C THR A 173 8.78 -3.29 -14.09
N SER A 174 7.83 -4.21 -13.98
CA SER A 174 7.79 -5.43 -14.78
C SER A 174 6.81 -5.26 -15.95
N ILE A 175 7.35 -4.99 -17.13
CA ILE A 175 6.59 -4.92 -18.38
C ILE A 175 6.34 -6.33 -18.93
N PRO A 176 7.36 -7.23 -19.04
CA PRO A 176 7.14 -8.55 -19.62
C PRO A 176 6.09 -9.37 -18.87
N LEU A 177 6.10 -9.33 -17.54
CA LEU A 177 5.06 -10.03 -16.78
C LEU A 177 3.66 -9.46 -17.07
N SER A 178 3.54 -8.14 -17.25
CA SER A 178 2.27 -7.53 -17.62
C SER A 178 1.81 -8.00 -19.00
N GLU A 179 2.68 -7.95 -20.01
CA GLU A 179 2.40 -8.44 -21.37
C GLU A 179 1.94 -9.90 -21.34
N LYS A 180 2.63 -10.74 -20.56
CA LYS A 180 2.22 -12.15 -20.37
C LYS A 180 0.81 -12.28 -19.81
N LEU A 181 0.43 -11.46 -18.82
CA LEU A 181 -0.91 -11.50 -18.23
C LEU A 181 -1.99 -11.05 -19.22
N TYR A 182 -1.68 -10.08 -20.11
CA TYR A 182 -2.56 -9.71 -21.24
C TYR A 182 -2.69 -10.86 -22.24
N ASP A 183 -1.61 -11.53 -22.62
CA ASP A 183 -1.61 -12.68 -23.55
C ASP A 183 -2.45 -13.83 -22.99
N LEU A 184 -2.46 -14.02 -21.67
CA LEU A 184 -3.30 -15.00 -20.97
C LEU A 184 -4.78 -14.55 -20.90
N LYS A 185 -5.13 -13.41 -21.49
CA LYS A 185 -6.49 -12.85 -21.56
C LYS A 185 -7.14 -12.67 -20.18
N LEU A 186 -6.35 -12.38 -19.18
CA LEU A 186 -6.88 -11.95 -17.88
C LEU A 186 -7.57 -10.59 -18.04
N PRO A 187 -8.64 -10.30 -17.30
CA PRO A 187 -9.37 -9.03 -17.40
C PRO A 187 -8.56 -7.89 -16.79
N MET A 188 -7.60 -7.40 -17.55
CA MET A 188 -6.67 -6.34 -17.15
C MET A 188 -7.31 -4.96 -17.27
N GLY A 189 -6.87 -4.05 -16.42
CA GLY A 189 -7.19 -2.63 -16.49
C GLY A 189 -6.07 -1.78 -15.91
N ARG A 190 -6.26 -0.44 -15.88
CA ARG A 190 -5.27 0.50 -15.34
C ARG A 190 -5.85 1.25 -14.15
N LEU A 191 -5.07 1.35 -13.07
CA LEU A 191 -5.37 2.20 -11.92
C LEU A 191 -4.27 3.24 -11.72
N LYS A 192 -4.62 4.34 -11.06
CA LYS A 192 -3.65 5.37 -10.67
C LYS A 192 -3.72 5.63 -9.18
N THR A 193 -2.56 5.87 -8.58
CA THR A 193 -2.44 6.40 -7.22
C THR A 193 -1.47 7.58 -7.24
N GLY A 194 -1.28 8.26 -6.11
CA GLY A 194 -0.40 9.42 -6.05
C GLY A 194 0.24 9.59 -4.68
N THR A 195 1.29 10.39 -4.64
CA THR A 195 2.00 10.74 -3.41
C THR A 195 2.29 12.26 -3.40
N PRO A 196 2.31 12.91 -2.24
CA PRO A 196 2.73 14.30 -2.13
C PRO A 196 4.26 14.43 -2.20
N ALA A 197 4.73 15.65 -2.28
CA ALA A 197 6.14 15.98 -2.11
C ALA A 197 6.67 15.51 -0.75
N ARG A 198 7.99 15.33 -0.65
CA ARG A 198 8.71 15.14 0.63
C ARG A 198 9.43 16.45 0.94
N ILE A 199 9.28 16.93 2.15
CA ILE A 199 9.76 18.24 2.59
C ILE A 199 10.75 18.02 3.74
N LYS A 200 11.85 18.79 3.76
CA LYS A 200 12.76 18.76 4.90
C LYS A 200 12.09 19.35 6.14
N LEU A 201 12.09 18.60 7.22
CA LEU A 201 11.50 19.00 8.49
C LEU A 201 12.17 20.29 9.04
N SER A 202 13.50 20.40 8.92
CA SER A 202 14.28 21.56 9.35
C SER A 202 13.93 22.86 8.63
N SER A 203 13.27 22.78 7.47
CA SER A 203 12.84 23.93 6.68
C SER A 203 11.40 24.39 6.96
N ILE A 204 10.69 23.75 7.89
CA ILE A 204 9.28 23.99 8.20
C ILE A 204 9.14 24.80 9.48
N ASP A 205 8.28 25.83 9.47
CA ASP A 205 7.89 26.54 10.68
C ASP A 205 6.73 25.83 11.39
N LEU A 206 7.07 24.92 12.29
CA LEU A 206 6.09 24.17 13.08
C LEU A 206 5.37 25.06 14.13
N SER A 207 5.95 26.19 14.53
CA SER A 207 5.41 27.06 15.59
C SER A 207 4.04 27.67 15.24
N VAL A 208 3.73 27.73 13.95
CA VAL A 208 2.46 28.28 13.44
C VAL A 208 1.42 27.19 13.10
N MET A 209 1.75 25.92 13.32
CA MET A 209 0.88 24.78 13.07
C MET A 209 0.24 24.28 14.37
N GLU A 210 -0.83 23.50 14.23
CA GLU A 210 -1.46 22.80 15.36
C GLU A 210 -0.67 21.53 15.67
N GLU A 211 -0.11 21.43 16.87
CA GLU A 211 0.56 20.23 17.32
C GLU A 211 -0.45 19.10 17.57
N GLN A 212 -0.15 17.91 17.08
CA GLN A 212 -0.95 16.71 17.31
C GLN A 212 -0.10 15.62 17.97
N PRO A 213 -0.03 15.60 19.32
CA PRO A 213 0.67 14.56 20.06
C PRO A 213 -0.06 13.22 19.93
N GLY A 214 0.66 12.13 20.19
CA GLY A 214 0.08 10.82 20.38
C GLY A 214 -0.71 10.72 21.69
N ASP A 215 -1.42 9.60 21.89
CA ASP A 215 -2.05 9.27 23.16
C ASP A 215 -0.97 8.97 24.20
N GLN A 216 -1.21 9.29 25.48
CA GLN A 216 -0.24 9.04 26.54
C GLN A 216 0.02 7.55 26.78
N ASP A 217 -1.04 6.75 26.73
CA ASP A 217 -0.98 5.28 26.88
C ASP A 217 -1.82 4.63 25.76
N PRO A 218 -1.31 4.63 24.52
CA PRO A 218 -2.04 4.05 23.41
C PRO A 218 -2.03 2.52 23.50
N PRO A 219 -3.12 1.86 23.07
CA PRO A 219 -3.11 0.40 22.94
C PRO A 219 -2.05 -0.03 21.92
N SER A 220 -1.54 -1.26 22.07
CA SER A 220 -0.67 -1.87 21.07
C SER A 220 -1.46 -2.22 19.81
N MET A 221 -0.79 -2.24 18.65
CA MET A 221 -1.42 -2.73 17.41
C MET A 221 -1.56 -4.26 17.47
N SER A 222 -0.54 -4.98 17.91
CA SER A 222 -0.63 -6.42 18.15
C SER A 222 -1.27 -6.70 19.52
N VAL A 223 -2.27 -7.57 19.51
CA VAL A 223 -2.90 -8.11 20.72
C VAL A 223 -2.19 -9.38 21.18
N LEU A 224 -1.70 -10.17 20.22
CA LEU A 224 -1.04 -11.44 20.50
C LEU A 224 0.36 -11.27 21.08
N GLN A 225 1.07 -10.23 20.67
CA GLN A 225 2.44 -9.95 21.12
C GLN A 225 2.65 -8.44 21.30
N PRO A 226 2.06 -7.86 22.37
CA PRO A 226 2.26 -6.44 22.64
C PRO A 226 3.74 -6.16 22.93
N PRO A 227 4.26 -4.99 22.52
CA PRO A 227 5.66 -4.65 22.71
C PRO A 227 5.97 -4.44 24.20
N THR A 228 7.15 -4.85 24.62
CA THR A 228 7.66 -4.59 25.99
C THR A 228 8.25 -3.17 26.14
N THR A 229 8.68 -2.59 25.02
CA THR A 229 9.27 -1.24 24.95
C THR A 229 8.74 -0.51 23.73
N ARG A 230 8.68 0.82 23.82
CA ARG A 230 8.30 1.69 22.70
C ARG A 230 9.45 2.61 22.34
N LEU A 231 9.50 3.00 21.06
CA LEU A 231 10.41 4.04 20.60
C LEU A 231 10.04 5.40 21.21
N PRO A 232 10.96 6.38 21.20
CA PRO A 232 10.63 7.76 21.53
C PRO A 232 9.43 8.24 20.71
N GLN A 233 8.48 8.88 21.39
CA GLN A 233 7.26 9.37 20.75
C GLN A 233 7.44 10.84 20.36
N ILE A 234 6.98 11.18 19.16
CA ILE A 234 7.04 12.54 18.60
C ILE A 234 5.64 12.99 18.18
N SER A 235 5.45 14.29 17.97
CA SER A 235 4.18 14.82 17.48
C SER A 235 4.14 14.86 15.96
N CYS A 236 2.95 14.67 15.39
CA CYS A 236 2.60 15.16 14.07
C CYS A 236 2.06 16.59 14.19
N TYR A 237 1.93 17.29 13.05
CA TYR A 237 1.40 18.63 13.03
C TYR A 237 0.29 18.75 11.99
N ILE A 238 -0.62 19.71 12.20
CA ILE A 238 -1.72 19.97 11.30
C ILE A 238 -1.60 21.38 10.75
N THR A 239 -1.69 21.50 9.45
CA THR A 239 -1.90 22.76 8.73
C THR A 239 -3.04 22.60 7.74
N ARG A 240 -3.28 23.61 6.91
CA ARG A 240 -4.40 23.61 5.97
C ARG A 240 -4.04 24.33 4.68
N THR A 241 -4.64 23.92 3.58
CA THR A 241 -4.69 24.73 2.36
C THR A 241 -5.49 26.00 2.60
N ASN A 242 -5.36 26.96 1.73
CA ASN A 242 -6.07 28.25 1.77
C ASN A 242 -6.50 28.66 0.36
N LYS A 243 -7.22 29.78 0.24
CA LYS A 243 -7.72 30.27 -1.07
C LYS A 243 -6.61 30.50 -2.10
N GLN A 244 -5.44 30.99 -1.67
CA GLN A 244 -4.29 31.16 -2.56
C GLN A 244 -3.76 29.81 -3.05
N THR A 245 -3.66 28.83 -2.14
CA THR A 245 -3.27 27.46 -2.49
C THR A 245 -4.22 26.86 -3.53
N HIS A 246 -5.54 27.02 -3.31
CA HIS A 246 -6.55 26.50 -4.24
C HIS A 246 -6.43 27.16 -5.61
N LYS A 247 -6.30 28.50 -5.65
CA LYS A 247 -6.13 29.23 -6.89
C LYS A 247 -4.91 28.80 -7.69
N ILE A 248 -3.75 28.62 -7.03
CA ILE A 248 -2.54 28.13 -7.71
C ILE A 248 -2.79 26.75 -8.33
N ILE A 249 -3.44 25.85 -7.60
CA ILE A 249 -3.74 24.50 -8.09
C ILE A 249 -4.74 24.54 -9.26
N GLU A 250 -5.81 25.33 -9.16
CA GLU A 250 -6.81 25.50 -10.21
C GLU A 250 -6.18 26.05 -11.50
N ASP A 251 -5.39 27.13 -11.41
CA ASP A 251 -4.71 27.76 -12.53
C ASP A 251 -3.77 26.78 -13.27
N ASN A 252 -3.20 25.78 -12.53
CA ASN A 252 -2.27 24.80 -13.05
C ASN A 252 -2.89 23.40 -13.32
N THR A 253 -4.18 23.17 -13.04
CA THR A 253 -4.83 21.86 -13.18
C THR A 253 -4.67 21.26 -14.58
N HIS A 254 -4.68 22.09 -15.62
CA HIS A 254 -4.47 21.66 -17.01
C HIS A 254 -3.08 21.05 -17.28
N LEU A 255 -2.09 21.30 -16.40
CA LEU A 255 -0.74 20.72 -16.46
C LEU A 255 -0.63 19.39 -15.71
N SER A 256 -1.64 19.04 -14.92
CA SER A 256 -1.68 17.76 -14.18
C SER A 256 -1.83 16.61 -15.17
N ALA A 257 -1.03 15.55 -15.01
CA ALA A 257 -1.12 14.36 -15.84
C ALA A 257 -2.51 13.71 -15.82
N MET A 258 -3.23 13.88 -14.70
CA MET A 258 -4.61 13.37 -14.53
C MET A 258 -5.64 14.12 -15.36
N TYR A 259 -5.49 15.44 -15.53
CA TYR A 259 -6.45 16.29 -16.20
C TYR A 259 -6.08 16.58 -17.66
N SER A 260 -4.84 16.29 -18.06
CA SER A 260 -4.36 16.43 -19.45
C SER A 260 -4.65 15.20 -20.33
N GLY A 261 -5.35 14.17 -19.82
CA GLY A 261 -5.66 12.94 -20.56
C GLY A 261 -4.47 11.98 -20.71
N LYS A 262 -3.35 12.20 -20.02
CA LYS A 262 -2.14 11.35 -20.11
C LYS A 262 -2.25 10.08 -19.29
N ILE A 263 -3.06 10.11 -18.23
CA ILE A 263 -3.38 8.97 -17.39
C ILE A 263 -4.76 8.46 -17.82
N SER A 264 -4.82 7.20 -18.23
CA SER A 264 -6.07 6.51 -18.59
C SER A 264 -6.69 5.79 -17.39
N GLY A 265 -5.87 5.49 -16.37
CA GLY A 265 -6.26 4.77 -15.18
C GLY A 265 -7.23 5.55 -14.30
N ILE A 266 -8.25 4.85 -13.80
CA ILE A 266 -9.20 5.41 -12.84
C ILE A 266 -8.53 5.52 -11.48
N GLY A 267 -8.71 6.65 -10.78
CA GLY A 267 -8.24 6.80 -9.40
C GLY A 267 -9.03 5.91 -8.46
N PRO A 268 -8.38 5.10 -7.62
CA PRO A 268 -9.06 4.40 -6.56
C PRO A 268 -9.70 5.42 -5.60
N ARG A 269 -10.88 5.09 -5.09
CA ARG A 269 -11.74 6.01 -4.33
C ARG A 269 -11.08 6.67 -3.11
N TYR A 270 -10.12 5.99 -2.50
CA TYR A 270 -9.52 6.41 -1.22
C TYR A 270 -8.19 7.17 -1.35
N CYS A 271 -7.72 7.46 -2.57
CA CYS A 271 -6.51 8.24 -2.79
C CYS A 271 -6.79 9.43 -3.74
N PRO A 272 -7.67 10.39 -3.34
CA PRO A 272 -7.89 11.58 -4.16
C PRO A 272 -6.65 12.45 -4.14
N SER A 273 -6.28 12.99 -5.30
CA SER A 273 -5.28 14.05 -5.37
C SER A 273 -5.82 15.36 -4.79
N ILE A 274 -4.95 16.32 -4.54
CA ILE A 274 -5.42 17.65 -4.09
C ILE A 274 -6.24 18.33 -5.18
N GLU A 275 -5.92 18.12 -6.46
CA GLU A 275 -6.70 18.60 -7.59
C GLU A 275 -8.13 18.03 -7.56
N ASP A 276 -8.27 16.71 -7.29
CA ASP A 276 -9.58 16.05 -7.15
C ASP A 276 -10.40 16.65 -6.00
N LYS A 277 -9.74 16.95 -4.86
CA LYS A 277 -10.42 17.52 -3.69
C LYS A 277 -10.96 18.92 -3.97
N ILE A 278 -10.15 19.77 -4.59
CA ILE A 278 -10.53 21.13 -4.92
C ILE A 278 -11.68 21.16 -5.93
N ASN A 279 -11.61 20.31 -6.95
CA ASN A 279 -12.67 20.25 -7.96
C ASN A 279 -13.98 19.65 -7.42
N LYS A 280 -13.90 18.57 -6.61
CA LYS A 280 -15.11 17.90 -6.08
C LYS A 280 -15.74 18.59 -4.89
N PHE A 281 -14.99 19.39 -4.16
CA PHE A 281 -15.40 20.08 -2.95
C PHE A 281 -15.05 21.56 -3.05
N SER A 282 -15.43 22.18 -4.16
CA SER A 282 -15.13 23.59 -4.48
C SER A 282 -15.72 24.58 -3.47
N GLU A 283 -16.76 24.17 -2.71
CA GLU A 283 -17.35 24.94 -1.62
C GLU A 283 -16.45 25.03 -0.37
N LYS A 284 -15.44 24.16 -0.25
CA LYS A 284 -14.52 24.17 0.89
C LYS A 284 -13.37 25.13 0.68
N GLU A 285 -13.25 26.11 1.57
CA GLU A 285 -12.16 27.08 1.51
C GLU A 285 -10.81 26.55 1.96
N SER A 286 -10.77 25.35 2.60
CA SER A 286 -9.53 24.73 3.07
C SER A 286 -9.65 23.21 3.20
N HIS A 287 -8.53 22.51 2.98
CA HIS A 287 -8.37 21.09 3.25
C HIS A 287 -7.28 20.88 4.29
N GLN A 288 -7.50 19.93 5.19
CA GLN A 288 -6.55 19.58 6.23
C GLN A 288 -5.34 18.85 5.65
N ILE A 289 -4.16 19.17 6.18
CA ILE A 289 -2.88 18.57 5.84
C ILE A 289 -2.24 18.10 7.14
N PHE A 290 -1.82 16.83 7.17
CA PHE A 290 -1.03 16.29 8.27
C PHE A 290 0.44 16.32 7.89
N ILE A 291 1.27 16.96 8.69
CA ILE A 291 2.72 16.94 8.57
C ILE A 291 3.22 15.77 9.39
N GLU A 292 3.61 14.71 8.71
CA GLU A 292 3.93 13.40 9.28
C GLU A 292 5.43 13.12 9.15
N PRO A 293 6.21 13.12 10.27
CA PRO A 293 7.63 12.75 10.22
C PRO A 293 7.83 11.33 9.65
N GLU A 294 8.82 11.14 8.80
CA GLU A 294 9.11 9.84 8.18
C GLU A 294 10.02 8.93 9.03
N GLY A 295 10.54 9.43 10.15
CA GLY A 295 11.38 8.69 11.08
C GLY A 295 11.97 9.58 12.17
N LEU A 296 12.59 8.97 13.18
CA LEU A 296 13.22 9.68 14.29
C LEU A 296 14.52 10.38 13.86
N ASP A 297 15.26 9.74 12.96
CA ASP A 297 16.57 10.18 12.51
C ASP A 297 16.53 10.74 11.08
N LYS A 298 15.33 11.08 10.57
CA LYS A 298 15.14 11.61 9.23
C LYS A 298 14.66 13.05 9.27
N ASP A 299 15.36 13.91 8.54
CA ASP A 299 14.94 15.29 8.30
C ASP A 299 13.92 15.37 7.15
N LEU A 300 12.88 14.51 7.19
CA LEU A 300 11.85 14.44 6.15
C LEU A 300 10.46 14.29 6.76
N VAL A 301 9.50 14.98 6.15
CA VAL A 301 8.07 14.84 6.45
C VAL A 301 7.26 14.50 5.20
N TYR A 302 6.16 13.79 5.44
CA TYR A 302 5.12 13.47 4.48
C TYR A 302 3.90 14.38 4.73
N PRO A 303 3.62 15.37 3.87
CA PRO A 303 2.45 16.23 4.01
C PRO A 303 1.21 15.49 3.50
N ASN A 304 0.60 14.69 4.36
CA ASN A 304 -0.54 13.86 4.01
C ASN A 304 -1.77 14.72 3.70
N GLY A 305 -2.39 14.45 2.56
CA GLY A 305 -3.61 15.14 2.12
C GLY A 305 -3.44 15.99 0.86
N ILE A 306 -2.21 16.16 0.36
CA ILE A 306 -1.89 16.95 -0.84
C ILE A 306 -1.12 16.16 -1.91
N SER A 307 -1.47 14.88 -2.09
CA SER A 307 -0.96 14.08 -3.23
C SER A 307 -1.30 14.78 -4.55
N THR A 308 -0.36 14.81 -5.50
CA THR A 308 -0.51 15.57 -6.73
C THR A 308 0.27 14.95 -7.89
N SER A 309 -0.14 15.27 -9.13
CA SER A 309 0.64 15.02 -10.34
C SER A 309 1.01 16.31 -11.11
N LEU A 310 0.87 17.45 -10.47
CA LEU A 310 1.30 18.74 -11.02
C LEU A 310 2.83 18.76 -11.29
N PRO A 311 3.30 19.60 -12.22
CA PRO A 311 4.73 19.77 -12.46
C PRO A 311 5.44 20.38 -11.25
N PRO A 312 6.76 20.15 -11.07
CA PRO A 312 7.52 20.59 -9.91
C PRO A 312 7.37 22.08 -9.56
N LEU A 313 7.32 22.96 -10.55
CA LEU A 313 7.18 24.39 -10.32
C LEU A 313 5.83 24.72 -9.66
N ALA A 314 4.73 24.19 -10.16
CA ALA A 314 3.41 24.39 -9.57
C ALA A 314 3.33 23.75 -8.17
N GLN A 315 3.98 22.60 -7.94
CA GLN A 315 4.06 22.00 -6.62
C GLN A 315 4.77 22.92 -5.63
N LYS A 316 5.89 23.50 -6.01
CA LYS A 316 6.63 24.45 -5.17
C LYS A 316 5.75 25.65 -4.80
N GLU A 317 5.11 26.27 -5.78
CA GLU A 317 4.27 27.45 -5.58
C GLU A 317 3.11 27.17 -4.62
N PHE A 318 2.34 26.09 -4.82
CA PHE A 318 1.21 25.81 -3.94
C PHE A 318 1.65 25.33 -2.56
N VAL A 319 2.73 24.57 -2.44
CA VAL A 319 3.25 24.13 -1.14
C VAL A 319 3.72 25.33 -0.33
N GLU A 320 4.49 26.24 -0.91
CA GLU A 320 4.97 27.47 -0.23
C GLU A 320 3.85 28.42 0.17
N SER A 321 2.67 28.35 -0.47
CA SER A 321 1.49 29.12 -0.09
C SER A 321 0.80 28.64 1.20
N ILE A 322 1.14 27.44 1.68
CA ILE A 322 0.57 26.82 2.87
C ILE A 322 1.25 27.40 4.12
N LYS A 323 0.45 27.70 5.16
CA LYS A 323 0.96 28.22 6.42
C LYS A 323 1.97 27.29 7.05
N GLY A 324 3.17 27.82 7.36
CA GLY A 324 4.31 27.07 7.92
C GLY A 324 5.21 26.42 6.89
N LEU A 325 4.84 26.42 5.60
CA LEU A 325 5.65 25.82 4.51
C LEU A 325 6.29 26.89 3.60
N LYS A 326 6.26 28.14 3.98
CA LYS A 326 6.88 29.22 3.20
C LYS A 326 8.39 29.03 3.13
N ASN A 327 8.95 29.02 1.90
CA ASN A 327 10.36 28.78 1.62
C ASN A 327 10.89 27.40 2.10
N CYS A 328 10.02 26.40 2.22
CA CYS A 328 10.45 25.06 2.60
C CYS A 328 11.29 24.40 1.50
N GLU A 329 12.17 23.49 1.90
CA GLU A 329 12.98 22.69 0.98
C GLU A 329 12.23 21.41 0.60
N ILE A 330 11.87 21.29 -0.68
CA ILE A 330 11.29 20.07 -1.24
C ILE A 330 12.43 19.14 -1.68
N GLU A 331 12.57 18.02 -1.00
CA GLU A 331 13.58 16.99 -1.31
C GLU A 331 13.14 16.11 -2.49
N GLU A 332 11.87 15.74 -2.52
CA GLU A 332 11.26 14.94 -3.58
C GLU A 332 9.92 15.53 -3.97
N TYR A 333 9.68 15.75 -5.26
CA TYR A 333 8.36 16.18 -5.73
C TYR A 333 7.36 15.03 -5.75
N GLY A 334 6.10 15.34 -5.49
CA GLY A 334 4.99 14.41 -5.62
C GLY A 334 4.80 13.93 -7.06
N TYR A 335 4.22 12.75 -7.20
CA TYR A 335 3.93 12.14 -8.49
C TYR A 335 2.68 11.28 -8.43
N ALA A 336 2.04 11.07 -9.56
CA ALA A 336 1.09 9.97 -9.73
C ALA A 336 1.81 8.75 -10.30
N VAL A 337 1.37 7.56 -9.94
CA VAL A 337 1.78 6.32 -10.58
C VAL A 337 0.56 5.62 -11.17
N GLU A 338 0.65 5.23 -12.43
CA GLU A 338 -0.33 4.41 -13.13
C GLU A 338 0.24 3.00 -13.32
N TYR A 339 -0.56 1.98 -13.08
CA TYR A 339 -0.12 0.58 -13.10
C TYR A 339 -1.26 -0.35 -13.50
N ASP A 340 -0.92 -1.55 -13.95
CA ASP A 340 -1.91 -2.56 -14.33
C ASP A 340 -2.48 -3.28 -13.11
N PHE A 341 -3.77 -3.60 -13.19
CA PHE A 341 -4.49 -4.43 -12.22
C PHE A 341 -5.35 -5.45 -12.95
N ILE A 342 -5.81 -6.46 -12.23
CA ILE A 342 -6.74 -7.47 -12.73
C ILE A 342 -8.10 -7.24 -12.08
N ASP A 343 -9.17 -7.30 -12.87
CA ASP A 343 -10.54 -7.14 -12.36
C ASP A 343 -10.81 -8.21 -11.28
N PRO A 344 -11.04 -7.83 -10.04
CA PRO A 344 -11.18 -8.75 -8.93
C PRO A 344 -12.41 -9.64 -9.00
N ARG A 345 -13.39 -9.33 -9.88
CA ARG A 345 -14.53 -10.23 -10.16
C ARG A 345 -14.08 -11.54 -10.81
N SER A 346 -12.85 -11.60 -11.30
CA SER A 346 -12.19 -12.80 -11.82
C SER A 346 -11.66 -13.74 -10.75
N LEU A 347 -11.77 -13.37 -9.47
CA LEU A 347 -11.29 -14.15 -8.35
C LEU A 347 -12.40 -14.95 -7.66
N GLN A 348 -12.01 -16.06 -7.06
CA GLN A 348 -12.79 -16.79 -6.07
C GLN A 348 -12.68 -16.10 -4.70
N PRO A 349 -13.54 -16.40 -3.73
CA PRO A 349 -13.40 -15.88 -2.36
C PRO A 349 -12.10 -16.25 -1.66
N THR A 350 -11.39 -17.28 -2.15
CA THR A 350 -10.05 -17.69 -1.74
C THR A 350 -8.93 -16.83 -2.30
N LEU A 351 -9.25 -15.88 -3.18
CA LEU A 351 -8.35 -15.07 -4.01
C LEU A 351 -7.60 -15.86 -5.10
N GLU A 352 -7.97 -17.12 -5.35
CA GLU A 352 -7.54 -17.87 -6.53
C GLU A 352 -8.25 -17.32 -7.78
N THR A 353 -7.56 -17.27 -8.92
CA THR A 353 -8.18 -16.84 -10.17
C THR A 353 -9.17 -17.90 -10.69
N LYS A 354 -10.26 -17.46 -11.36
CA LYS A 354 -11.23 -18.37 -11.99
C LYS A 354 -10.71 -18.97 -13.33
N PHE A 355 -9.66 -18.38 -13.91
CA PHE A 355 -9.15 -18.72 -15.24
C PHE A 355 -7.92 -19.61 -15.21
N ILE A 356 -7.01 -19.37 -14.26
CA ILE A 356 -5.75 -20.11 -14.11
C ILE A 356 -5.75 -20.77 -12.73
N LYS A 357 -5.73 -22.09 -12.73
CA LYS A 357 -5.69 -22.87 -11.49
C LYS A 357 -4.36 -22.66 -10.76
N ASN A 358 -4.44 -22.63 -9.43
CA ASN A 358 -3.28 -22.50 -8.54
C ASN A 358 -2.57 -21.14 -8.62
N LEU A 359 -3.17 -20.15 -9.28
CA LEU A 359 -2.73 -18.75 -9.31
C LEU A 359 -3.63 -17.91 -8.41
N TYR A 360 -3.03 -17.30 -7.41
CA TYR A 360 -3.68 -16.39 -6.46
C TYR A 360 -3.20 -14.96 -6.68
N LEU A 361 -4.07 -13.99 -6.40
CA LEU A 361 -3.75 -12.56 -6.51
C LEU A 361 -4.05 -11.87 -5.18
N ALA A 362 -3.16 -10.98 -4.73
CA ALA A 362 -3.37 -10.25 -3.48
C ALA A 362 -2.80 -8.83 -3.52
N GLY A 363 -3.53 -7.90 -2.90
CA GLY A 363 -3.13 -6.51 -2.77
C GLY A 363 -3.57 -5.62 -3.94
N GLN A 364 -2.75 -4.64 -4.32
CA GLN A 364 -3.12 -3.64 -5.32
C GLN A 364 -3.43 -4.21 -6.70
N ILE A 365 -2.88 -5.36 -7.06
CA ILE A 365 -3.22 -6.05 -8.31
C ILE A 365 -4.71 -6.37 -8.42
N ASN A 366 -5.43 -6.43 -7.29
CA ASN A 366 -6.88 -6.65 -7.22
C ASN A 366 -7.70 -5.34 -7.18
N GLY A 367 -7.08 -4.21 -7.48
CA GLY A 367 -7.77 -2.92 -7.53
C GLY A 367 -7.98 -2.25 -6.17
N THR A 368 -7.47 -2.80 -5.07
CA THR A 368 -7.49 -2.18 -3.75
C THR A 368 -6.27 -1.31 -3.51
N THR A 369 -6.37 -0.36 -2.58
CA THR A 369 -5.23 0.49 -2.17
C THR A 369 -5.14 0.54 -0.65
N GLY A 370 -3.93 0.35 -0.14
CA GLY A 370 -3.59 0.42 1.28
C GLY A 370 -2.72 -0.74 1.71
N TYR A 371 -1.88 -0.48 2.71
CA TYR A 371 -0.98 -1.49 3.27
C TYR A 371 -1.75 -2.60 3.99
N GLU A 372 -2.78 -2.21 4.72
CA GLU A 372 -3.61 -3.08 5.54
C GLU A 372 -4.48 -4.01 4.69
N GLU A 373 -5.05 -3.47 3.61
CA GLU A 373 -5.81 -4.25 2.63
C GLU A 373 -4.90 -5.25 1.90
N ALA A 374 -3.69 -4.82 1.56
CA ALA A 374 -2.70 -5.69 0.93
C ALA A 374 -2.26 -6.82 1.86
N ALA A 375 -1.99 -6.52 3.13
CA ALA A 375 -1.64 -7.49 4.15
C ALA A 375 -2.75 -8.54 4.37
N ALA A 376 -3.99 -8.09 4.52
CA ALA A 376 -5.15 -8.96 4.71
C ALA A 376 -5.37 -9.91 3.52
N GLN A 377 -5.30 -9.39 2.28
CA GLN A 377 -5.42 -10.22 1.09
C GLN A 377 -4.24 -11.20 0.96
N GLY A 378 -3.02 -10.74 1.22
CA GLY A 378 -1.83 -11.61 1.20
C GLY A 378 -1.97 -12.77 2.16
N LEU A 379 -2.38 -12.50 3.40
CA LEU A 379 -2.63 -13.51 4.42
C LEU A 379 -3.66 -14.54 3.96
N VAL A 380 -4.82 -14.09 3.43
CA VAL A 380 -5.89 -14.99 2.96
C VAL A 380 -5.44 -15.83 1.77
N ALA A 381 -4.73 -15.24 0.79
CA ALA A 381 -4.18 -15.98 -0.35
C ALA A 381 -3.16 -17.02 0.11
N GLY A 382 -2.26 -16.65 1.04
CA GLY A 382 -1.27 -17.57 1.60
C GLY A 382 -1.90 -18.74 2.36
N ILE A 383 -2.89 -18.45 3.21
CA ILE A 383 -3.65 -19.48 3.94
C ILE A 383 -4.31 -20.45 2.94
N ASN A 384 -5.06 -19.94 1.97
CA ASN A 384 -5.81 -20.80 1.05
C ASN A 384 -4.91 -21.58 0.08
N ALA A 385 -3.81 -20.98 -0.39
CA ALA A 385 -2.82 -21.72 -1.17
C ALA A 385 -2.23 -22.89 -0.39
N ALA A 386 -1.94 -22.69 0.90
CA ALA A 386 -1.43 -23.72 1.78
C ALA A 386 -2.49 -24.80 2.12
N GLN A 387 -3.73 -24.39 2.44
CA GLN A 387 -4.81 -25.32 2.74
C GLN A 387 -5.09 -26.28 1.56
N ASP A 388 -5.08 -25.76 0.33
CA ASP A 388 -5.30 -26.55 -0.87
C ASP A 388 -4.18 -27.58 -1.11
N ILE A 389 -2.91 -27.25 -0.79
CA ILE A 389 -1.79 -28.21 -0.85
C ILE A 389 -1.90 -29.30 0.23
N LEU A 390 -2.39 -28.92 1.40
CA LEU A 390 -2.55 -29.83 2.54
C LEU A 390 -3.84 -30.65 2.50
N ASP A 391 -4.63 -30.52 1.42
CA ASP A 391 -5.96 -31.15 1.27
C ASP A 391 -6.89 -30.84 2.47
N LYS A 392 -6.86 -29.59 2.93
CA LYS A 392 -7.68 -29.07 4.02
C LYS A 392 -8.78 -28.16 3.51
N PRO A 393 -9.86 -27.94 4.28
CA PRO A 393 -10.94 -27.04 3.90
C PRO A 393 -10.45 -25.61 3.60
N ARG A 394 -11.02 -24.99 2.57
CA ARG A 394 -10.78 -23.59 2.23
C ARG A 394 -11.23 -22.68 3.36
N VAL A 395 -10.47 -21.63 3.62
CA VAL A 395 -10.78 -20.61 4.61
C VAL A 395 -11.45 -19.41 3.90
N ILE A 396 -12.74 -19.27 4.12
CA ILE A 396 -13.54 -18.20 3.54
C ILE A 396 -14.14 -17.41 4.71
N PHE A 397 -13.89 -16.11 4.73
CA PHE A 397 -14.46 -15.20 5.73
C PHE A 397 -15.75 -14.60 5.19
N ASP A 398 -16.87 -14.81 5.89
CA ASP A 398 -18.11 -14.12 5.57
C ASP A 398 -18.04 -12.66 6.03
N ARG A 399 -18.69 -11.76 5.29
CA ARG A 399 -18.76 -10.34 5.63
C ARG A 399 -19.47 -10.05 6.96
N SER A 400 -20.28 -10.96 7.45
CA SER A 400 -20.94 -10.86 8.76
C SER A 400 -20.03 -11.28 9.92
N GLU A 401 -18.93 -11.96 9.65
CA GLU A 401 -18.01 -12.53 10.64
C GLU A 401 -16.76 -11.70 10.84
N ALA A 402 -16.19 -11.14 9.76
CA ALA A 402 -14.90 -10.48 9.78
C ALA A 402 -14.84 -9.27 8.83
N TYR A 403 -14.03 -8.29 9.19
CA TYR A 403 -13.74 -7.14 8.32
C TYR A 403 -12.95 -7.55 7.07
N ILE A 404 -12.09 -8.58 7.19
CA ILE A 404 -11.46 -9.26 6.04
C ILE A 404 -12.54 -9.82 5.10
N GLY A 405 -13.61 -10.39 5.63
CA GLY A 405 -14.74 -10.86 4.83
C GLY A 405 -15.41 -9.73 4.05
N VAL A 406 -15.63 -8.57 4.69
CA VAL A 406 -16.13 -7.36 4.01
C VAL A 406 -15.17 -6.92 2.89
N LEU A 407 -13.86 -6.91 3.14
CA LEU A 407 -12.85 -6.54 2.14
C LEU A 407 -12.91 -7.47 0.92
N ILE A 408 -12.93 -8.79 1.13
CA ILE A 408 -12.89 -9.79 0.05
C ILE A 408 -14.20 -9.80 -0.72
N ASP A 409 -15.34 -9.74 -0.04
CA ASP A 409 -16.64 -9.63 -0.69
C ASP A 409 -16.73 -8.36 -1.54
N ALA A 410 -16.27 -7.22 -0.99
CA ALA A 410 -16.19 -5.97 -1.72
C ALA A 410 -15.32 -6.06 -2.97
N VAL A 411 -14.18 -6.75 -2.90
CA VAL A 411 -13.24 -6.92 -4.01
C VAL A 411 -13.79 -7.89 -5.05
N SER A 412 -14.26 -9.08 -4.65
CA SER A 412 -14.58 -10.18 -5.55
C SER A 412 -16.00 -10.15 -6.13
N TYR A 413 -16.97 -9.53 -5.46
CA TYR A 413 -18.37 -9.57 -5.87
C TYR A 413 -18.93 -8.25 -6.40
N THR A 414 -18.53 -7.12 -5.83
CA THR A 414 -19.29 -5.88 -6.04
C THR A 414 -18.56 -4.81 -6.85
N HIS A 415 -17.28 -4.96 -7.13
CA HIS A 415 -16.50 -3.91 -7.79
C HIS A 415 -16.74 -2.53 -7.17
N LEU A 416 -16.62 -2.48 -5.86
CA LEU A 416 -17.25 -1.46 -5.04
C LEU A 416 -16.56 -0.14 -5.11
N THR A 417 -17.39 0.66 -5.41
CA THR A 417 -17.86 1.81 -4.60
C THR A 417 -18.62 1.35 -3.35
N LEU A 418 -17.94 1.12 -2.23
CA LEU A 418 -18.63 1.16 -0.94
C LEU A 418 -19.34 2.52 -0.87
N PRO A 419 -20.64 2.58 -0.56
CA PRO A 419 -21.26 3.86 -0.35
C PRO A 419 -20.51 4.55 0.77
N THR A 420 -19.80 5.64 0.46
CA THR A 420 -19.43 6.59 1.47
C THR A 420 -20.70 7.26 1.89
N THR A 421 -21.30 6.79 2.94
CA THR A 421 -22.18 7.63 3.73
C THR A 421 -21.36 8.78 4.30
N PRO A 422 -21.87 10.00 4.25
CA PRO A 422 -21.17 11.23 4.62
C PRO A 422 -20.70 11.25 6.07
#